data_486a8f670612717f1b5e0c6be722ce87
#
_entry.id   486a8f670612717f1b5e0c6be722ce87
#
_cell.length_a   1.000
_cell.length_b   1.000
_cell.length_c   1.000
_cell.angle_alpha   90.00
_cell.angle_beta   90.00
_cell.angle_gamma   90.00
#
_symmetry.space_group_name_H-M   'P 1'
#
loop_
_entity.id
_entity.type
_entity.pdbx_description
1 polymer ?
#
loop_
_entity_poly.entity_id
_entity_poly.type
_entity_poly.pdbx_seq_one_letter_code
_entity_poly.pdbx_strand_id
1 'polypeptide(L)'
;MNGCEWMEVIIMKTFHTKKNVLLRAFLLGALAVGTTFTSMPAVSAAPASDKQVQESFQEEKLTMTNEWDKVFPQSEKVSHEKVTFHNRYGITLAADVYKPKDAAEDAKLAAIAVSGPFGAVKEQASGLYAQTMAERGFLTIAFDPSFTGESGGSVRDVASLDINTEDFSAAVDYLSNRADVNPDAIGIIGICGWGGIAINDAVMDTRVKATVATTMYDMHRVTANGYFDANDNEEDRYAAKKALNDQRTIDYRNSTYAKAGGVIDPLPEDAPQFVKDYHAYYKTERGYHARSVNSNDGWNKTSALSLYNTPILAYADEIRTPVLVIHGENAHSRYFSEAAYEKLTSGKYAANKELLIVPGASHTDLYDTAKIPFDKITSFFEANLK
;
A
#
# COMPACT_ATOMS: atom_id res chain seq x y z
N MET A 1 25.54 18.15 -7.21
CA MET A 1 25.61 16.85 -6.56
C MET A 1 24.30 16.17 -6.87
N ASN A 2 24.38 15.08 -7.62
CA ASN A 2 23.28 14.52 -8.41
C ASN A 2 22.36 13.61 -7.58
N GLY A 3 21.09 13.52 -7.98
CA GLY A 3 19.97 12.84 -7.30
C GLY A 3 20.09 11.34 -7.01
N CYS A 4 21.31 10.81 -6.94
CA CYS A 4 21.62 9.42 -6.61
C CYS A 4 21.86 9.18 -5.10
N GLU A 5 21.94 10.22 -4.29
CA GLU A 5 22.38 10.11 -2.88
C GLU A 5 21.36 9.45 -1.94
N TRP A 6 20.09 9.35 -2.32
CA TRP A 6 19.06 8.76 -1.43
C TRP A 6 19.08 7.23 -1.38
N MET A 7 19.58 6.57 -2.44
CA MET A 7 19.83 5.14 -2.41
C MET A 7 21.26 4.81 -1.93
N GLU A 8 22.24 5.72 -2.14
CA GLU A 8 23.62 5.51 -1.70
C GLU A 8 23.84 5.75 -0.20
N VAL A 9 23.07 6.65 0.44
CA VAL A 9 23.16 6.87 1.91
C VAL A 9 22.73 5.63 2.68
N ILE A 10 21.92 4.75 2.10
CA ILE A 10 21.49 3.49 2.71
C ILE A 10 22.52 2.36 2.51
N ILE A 11 23.40 2.45 1.50
CA ILE A 11 24.28 1.33 1.12
C ILE A 11 25.76 1.48 1.59
N MET A 12 26.27 2.67 1.91
CA MET A 12 27.72 2.88 2.09
C MET A 12 28.18 3.44 3.43
N LYS A 13 27.68 2.96 4.56
CA LYS A 13 28.39 3.15 5.85
C LYS A 13 28.30 1.95 6.78
N THR A 14 28.73 0.81 6.33
CA THR A 14 29.02 -0.33 7.20
C THR A 14 30.52 -0.65 7.15
N PHE A 15 31.36 0.10 7.85
CA PHE A 15 32.66 -0.38 8.35
C PHE A 15 33.26 0.62 9.36
N HIS A 16 33.59 0.05 10.58
CA HIS A 16 34.32 0.62 11.72
C HIS A 16 33.51 1.57 12.64
N THR A 17 33.23 1.20 13.87
CA THR A 17 34.17 1.02 14.96
C THR A 17 33.50 0.40 16.20
N LYS A 18 34.17 -0.53 16.82
CA LYS A 18 33.88 -1.12 18.16
C LYS A 18 34.36 -0.21 19.29
N LYS A 19 33.64 -0.31 20.45
CA LYS A 19 33.99 -0.02 21.85
C LYS A 19 33.46 1.30 22.41
N ASN A 20 32.63 1.33 23.44
CA ASN A 20 32.86 0.96 24.83
C ASN A 20 31.58 1.08 25.66
N VAL A 21 31.37 0.09 26.49
CA VAL A 21 30.37 -0.01 27.57
C VAL A 21 30.71 0.98 28.68
N LEU A 22 29.73 1.70 29.20
CA LEU A 22 29.73 2.17 30.58
C LEU A 22 28.31 2.22 31.17
N LEU A 23 28.12 1.31 32.08
CA LEU A 23 26.99 1.09 32.96
C LEU A 23 26.87 2.23 33.96
N ARG A 24 25.75 2.89 34.13
CA ARG A 24 25.38 3.58 35.37
C ARG A 24 23.89 3.37 35.67
N ALA A 25 23.67 2.58 36.69
CA ALA A 25 22.42 2.43 37.39
C ALA A 25 22.11 3.71 38.22
N PHE A 26 20.84 4.12 38.21
CA PHE A 26 20.29 4.97 39.26
C PHE A 26 18.95 4.43 39.75
N LEU A 27 18.88 4.38 41.10
CA LEU A 27 17.81 3.80 41.91
C LEU A 27 16.50 4.62 41.89
N LEU A 28 15.46 3.87 41.99
CA LEU A 28 14.14 4.04 42.60
C LEU A 28 13.80 5.33 43.35
N GLY A 29 12.65 5.91 42.98
CA GLY A 29 11.83 6.72 43.85
C GLY A 29 10.35 6.43 43.53
N ALA A 30 9.73 5.52 44.29
CA ALA A 30 8.30 5.25 44.19
C ALA A 30 7.51 6.38 44.86
N LEU A 31 6.72 7.14 44.11
CA LEU A 31 5.60 7.92 44.63
C LEU A 31 4.29 7.30 44.11
N ALA A 32 3.57 6.63 44.99
CA ALA A 32 2.20 6.18 44.72
C ALA A 32 1.28 7.39 44.73
N VAL A 33 0.85 7.84 43.57
CA VAL A 33 -0.30 8.72 43.42
C VAL A 33 -1.46 7.86 42.95
N GLY A 34 -2.39 7.61 43.88
CA GLY A 34 -3.66 6.95 43.58
C GLY A 34 -4.48 7.80 42.62
N THR A 35 -4.52 7.43 41.37
CA THR A 35 -5.46 7.97 40.42
C THR A 35 -6.73 7.11 40.42
N THR A 36 -7.78 7.65 40.99
CA THR A 36 -9.13 7.13 40.80
C THR A 36 -9.48 7.24 39.31
N PHE A 37 -9.57 6.07 38.66
CA PHE A 37 -10.16 6.01 37.32
C PHE A 37 -11.64 6.36 37.42
N THR A 38 -11.98 7.61 37.17
CA THR A 38 -13.32 7.98 36.79
C THR A 38 -13.59 7.45 35.39
N SER A 39 -14.44 6.45 35.25
CA SER A 39 -14.97 5.99 33.98
C SER A 39 -15.51 7.20 33.22
N MET A 40 -14.86 7.57 32.10
CA MET A 40 -15.48 8.51 31.18
C MET A 40 -16.81 7.95 30.73
N PRO A 41 -17.93 8.71 30.82
CA PRO A 41 -19.18 8.24 30.28
C PRO A 41 -18.99 7.99 28.78
N ALA A 42 -19.47 6.84 28.32
CA ALA A 42 -19.58 6.59 26.89
C ALA A 42 -20.31 7.77 26.26
N VAL A 43 -19.65 8.43 25.31
CA VAL A 43 -20.32 9.46 24.51
C VAL A 43 -21.38 8.73 23.70
N SER A 44 -22.61 8.72 24.24
CA SER A 44 -23.77 8.32 23.48
C SER A 44 -23.92 9.34 22.37
N ALA A 45 -23.77 8.90 21.12
CA ALA A 45 -24.11 9.73 19.99
C ALA A 45 -25.57 10.15 20.17
N ALA A 46 -25.78 11.46 20.36
CA ALA A 46 -27.11 12.02 20.36
C ALA A 46 -27.78 11.66 19.02
N PRO A 47 -29.09 11.33 18.99
CA PRO A 47 -29.77 11.12 17.73
C PRO A 47 -29.61 12.36 16.87
N ALA A 48 -29.14 12.17 15.64
CA ALA A 48 -28.91 13.23 14.69
C ALA A 48 -30.21 14.05 14.55
N SER A 49 -30.13 15.35 14.84
CA SER A 49 -31.25 16.25 14.55
C SER A 49 -31.39 16.38 13.03
N ASP A 50 -32.60 16.26 12.48
CA ASP A 50 -32.95 16.28 11.06
C ASP A 50 -32.62 17.58 10.29
N LYS A 51 -31.64 18.34 10.74
CA LYS A 51 -31.16 19.62 10.15
C LYS A 51 -29.65 19.71 10.07
N GLN A 52 -28.94 18.63 9.77
CA GLN A 52 -27.57 18.78 9.31
C GLN A 52 -27.61 19.28 7.87
N VAL A 53 -27.01 20.45 7.63
CA VAL A 53 -26.70 20.91 6.28
C VAL A 53 -25.64 19.93 5.76
N GLN A 54 -26.08 18.98 4.94
CA GLN A 54 -25.17 18.10 4.22
C GLN A 54 -24.60 18.92 3.06
N GLU A 55 -23.31 19.22 3.15
CA GLU A 55 -22.60 19.74 1.97
C GLU A 55 -22.55 18.63 0.92
N SER A 56 -23.05 18.94 -0.28
CA SER A 56 -22.97 18.01 -1.40
C SER A 56 -21.53 17.95 -1.89
N PHE A 57 -20.96 16.75 -1.92
CA PHE A 57 -19.67 16.50 -2.54
C PHE A 57 -19.81 16.54 -4.09
N GLN A 58 -18.84 17.14 -4.77
CA GLN A 58 -18.72 17.09 -6.23
C GLN A 58 -17.38 16.47 -6.59
N GLU A 59 -17.43 15.37 -7.35
CA GLU A 59 -16.22 14.73 -7.86
C GLU A 59 -15.47 15.65 -8.84
N GLU A 60 -14.15 15.64 -8.73
CA GLU A 60 -13.27 16.28 -9.69
C GLU A 60 -13.43 15.61 -11.05
N LYS A 61 -13.54 16.40 -12.13
CA LYS A 61 -13.56 15.86 -13.48
C LYS A 61 -12.16 15.43 -13.89
N LEU A 62 -11.92 14.12 -13.88
CA LEU A 62 -10.64 13.54 -14.28
C LEU A 62 -10.50 13.44 -15.80
N THR A 63 -9.25 13.47 -16.27
CA THR A 63 -8.91 13.13 -17.67
C THR A 63 -8.41 11.70 -17.69
N MET A 64 -9.21 10.81 -18.25
CA MET A 64 -8.88 9.39 -18.36
C MET A 64 -8.76 8.96 -19.81
N THR A 65 -7.81 8.06 -20.13
CA THR A 65 -7.71 7.49 -21.48
C THR A 65 -8.76 6.40 -21.69
N ASN A 66 -9.32 6.32 -22.89
CA ASN A 66 -10.23 5.25 -23.28
C ASN A 66 -9.51 4.07 -23.95
N GLU A 67 -8.22 4.19 -24.22
CA GLU A 67 -7.42 3.15 -24.87
C GLU A 67 -7.00 2.09 -23.83
N TRP A 68 -6.77 0.86 -24.32
CA TRP A 68 -6.15 -0.19 -23.51
C TRP A 68 -4.62 0.03 -23.46
N ASP A 69 -4.18 0.84 -22.53
CA ASP A 69 -2.77 1.18 -22.33
C ASP A 69 -2.09 0.40 -21.19
N LYS A 70 -2.66 -0.75 -20.86
CA LYS A 70 -2.15 -1.61 -19.78
C LYS A 70 -0.96 -2.46 -20.25
N VAL A 71 -0.04 -2.76 -19.34
CA VAL A 71 1.15 -3.59 -19.61
C VAL A 71 0.85 -5.09 -19.68
N PHE A 72 -0.41 -5.47 -19.69
CA PHE A 72 -0.88 -6.85 -19.82
C PHE A 72 -2.01 -6.93 -20.85
N PRO A 73 -2.22 -8.09 -21.51
CA PRO A 73 -3.24 -8.25 -22.53
C PRO A 73 -4.65 -8.20 -21.93
N GLN A 74 -5.59 -7.65 -22.70
CA GLN A 74 -7.01 -7.66 -22.34
C GLN A 74 -7.58 -9.08 -22.42
N SER A 75 -8.30 -9.50 -21.38
CA SER A 75 -8.99 -10.78 -21.35
C SER A 75 -10.35 -10.71 -22.09
N GLU A 76 -10.64 -11.73 -22.88
CA GLU A 76 -11.96 -11.89 -23.51
C GLU A 76 -13.03 -12.38 -22.52
N LYS A 77 -12.64 -12.92 -21.36
CA LYS A 77 -13.54 -13.53 -20.37
C LYS A 77 -14.20 -12.49 -19.46
N VAL A 78 -13.68 -11.28 -19.41
CA VAL A 78 -14.17 -10.23 -18.50
C VAL A 78 -14.64 -9.00 -19.29
N SER A 79 -15.62 -8.31 -18.77
CA SER A 79 -15.92 -6.93 -19.17
C SER A 79 -15.04 -5.98 -18.35
N HIS A 80 -14.74 -4.82 -18.94
CA HIS A 80 -13.92 -3.79 -18.35
C HIS A 80 -14.63 -2.44 -18.51
N GLU A 81 -14.67 -1.65 -17.45
CA GLU A 81 -15.14 -0.27 -17.47
C GLU A 81 -14.25 0.62 -16.59
N LYS A 82 -14.03 1.86 -17.00
CA LYS A 82 -13.40 2.88 -16.18
C LYS A 82 -14.44 3.61 -15.36
N VAL A 83 -14.14 3.82 -14.08
CA VAL A 83 -15.03 4.48 -13.13
C VAL A 83 -14.28 5.50 -12.30
N THR A 84 -15.02 6.40 -11.66
CA THR A 84 -14.52 7.29 -10.64
C THR A 84 -15.30 7.09 -9.34
N PHE A 85 -14.64 7.32 -8.22
CA PHE A 85 -15.24 7.43 -6.90
C PHE A 85 -14.38 8.37 -6.05
N HIS A 86 -14.79 8.70 -4.84
CA HIS A 86 -14.05 9.64 -4.02
C HIS A 86 -13.77 9.07 -2.63
N ASN A 87 -12.67 9.49 -2.03
CA ASN A 87 -12.37 9.19 -0.65
C ASN A 87 -12.97 10.26 0.30
N ARG A 88 -12.92 10.03 1.63
CA ARG A 88 -13.46 10.97 2.63
C ARG A 88 -12.74 12.32 2.67
N TYR A 89 -11.58 12.45 2.02
CA TYR A 89 -10.88 13.74 1.87
C TYR A 89 -11.35 14.51 0.63
N GLY A 90 -12.30 13.97 -0.12
CA GLY A 90 -12.81 14.58 -1.33
C GLY A 90 -11.91 14.44 -2.55
N ILE A 91 -10.94 13.53 -2.52
CA ILE A 91 -10.08 13.25 -3.66
C ILE A 91 -10.79 12.24 -4.56
N THR A 92 -10.99 12.58 -5.83
CA THR A 92 -11.58 11.68 -6.82
C THR A 92 -10.55 10.69 -7.30
N LEU A 93 -10.87 9.41 -7.24
CA LEU A 93 -10.02 8.30 -7.66
C LEU A 93 -10.48 7.74 -8.99
N ALA A 94 -9.54 7.38 -9.85
CA ALA A 94 -9.76 6.70 -11.11
C ALA A 94 -9.50 5.20 -10.95
N ALA A 95 -10.39 4.38 -11.48
CA ALA A 95 -10.28 2.94 -11.37
C ALA A 95 -10.77 2.20 -12.62
N ASP A 96 -10.33 0.95 -12.73
CA ASP A 96 -10.78 -0.04 -13.70
C ASP A 96 -11.59 -1.13 -12.97
N VAL A 97 -12.85 -1.31 -13.32
CA VAL A 97 -13.69 -2.41 -12.86
C VAL A 97 -13.63 -3.55 -13.87
N TYR A 98 -13.44 -4.76 -13.38
CA TYR A 98 -13.49 -5.99 -14.17
C TYR A 98 -14.58 -6.91 -13.61
N LYS A 99 -15.43 -7.43 -14.51
CA LYS A 99 -16.54 -8.33 -14.16
C LYS A 99 -16.54 -9.55 -15.07
N PRO A 100 -16.76 -10.78 -14.55
CA PRO A 100 -16.94 -11.96 -15.38
C PRO A 100 -18.07 -11.77 -16.39
N LYS A 101 -17.85 -12.06 -17.68
CA LYS A 101 -18.89 -11.94 -18.72
C LYS A 101 -19.99 -13.00 -18.61
N ASP A 102 -19.68 -14.13 -17.99
CA ASP A 102 -20.60 -15.24 -17.76
C ASP A 102 -21.39 -15.12 -16.44
N ALA A 103 -21.17 -14.08 -15.66
CA ALA A 103 -21.96 -13.82 -14.46
C ALA A 103 -23.44 -13.57 -14.83
N ALA A 104 -24.36 -14.19 -14.09
CA ALA A 104 -25.78 -13.95 -14.27
C ALA A 104 -26.11 -12.45 -14.07
N GLU A 105 -27.09 -11.94 -14.78
CA GLU A 105 -27.44 -10.51 -14.81
C GLU A 105 -27.86 -9.99 -13.42
N ASP A 106 -28.51 -10.83 -12.63
CA ASP A 106 -29.00 -10.54 -11.27
C ASP A 106 -28.01 -11.01 -10.15
N ALA A 107 -26.84 -11.54 -10.52
CA ALA A 107 -25.88 -12.01 -9.55
C ALA A 107 -25.32 -10.87 -8.70
N LYS A 108 -25.24 -11.12 -7.38
CA LYS A 108 -24.46 -10.31 -6.44
C LYS A 108 -23.14 -10.99 -6.16
N LEU A 109 -22.10 -10.51 -6.81
CA LEU A 109 -20.76 -11.12 -6.75
C LEU A 109 -20.03 -10.72 -5.47
N ALA A 110 -19.18 -11.62 -4.99
CA ALA A 110 -18.11 -11.23 -4.08
C ALA A 110 -17.14 -10.30 -4.82
N ALA A 111 -16.64 -9.26 -4.13
CA ALA A 111 -15.84 -8.24 -4.78
C ALA A 111 -14.46 -8.09 -4.13
N ILE A 112 -13.47 -7.64 -4.93
CA ILE A 112 -12.09 -7.46 -4.48
C ILE A 112 -11.56 -6.12 -4.98
N ALA A 113 -11.09 -5.26 -4.06
CA ALA A 113 -10.34 -4.06 -4.41
C ALA A 113 -8.83 -4.36 -4.41
N VAL A 114 -8.13 -3.86 -5.44
CA VAL A 114 -6.71 -4.16 -5.68
C VAL A 114 -5.92 -2.87 -5.89
N SER A 115 -4.77 -2.73 -5.23
CA SER A 115 -3.85 -1.64 -5.50
C SER A 115 -2.39 -2.04 -5.29
N GLY A 116 -1.48 -1.25 -5.88
CA GLY A 116 -0.05 -1.45 -5.84
C GLY A 116 0.54 -1.95 -7.17
N PRO A 117 1.86 -2.08 -7.24
CA PRO A 117 2.90 -1.74 -6.24
C PRO A 117 2.94 -0.25 -5.87
N PHE A 118 3.66 0.09 -4.80
CA PHE A 118 3.85 1.48 -4.36
C PHE A 118 4.63 2.27 -5.42
N GLY A 119 3.99 3.29 -5.99
CA GLY A 119 4.52 4.05 -7.13
C GLY A 119 4.20 3.47 -8.51
N ALA A 120 3.43 2.39 -8.58
CA ALA A 120 2.81 1.89 -9.81
C ALA A 120 1.43 2.53 -10.04
N VAL A 121 0.82 2.20 -11.17
CA VAL A 121 -0.55 2.59 -11.56
C VAL A 121 -1.40 1.35 -11.84
N LYS A 122 -2.72 1.52 -11.90
CA LYS A 122 -3.69 0.43 -12.14
C LYS A 122 -3.50 -0.28 -13.49
N GLU A 123 -2.77 0.31 -14.40
CA GLU A 123 -2.41 -0.29 -15.70
C GLU A 123 -1.28 -1.31 -15.61
N GLN A 124 -0.68 -1.48 -14.42
CA GLN A 124 0.43 -2.40 -14.14
C GLN A 124 -0.07 -3.62 -13.32
N ALA A 125 0.70 -4.09 -12.34
CA ALA A 125 0.43 -5.31 -11.59
C ALA A 125 -0.98 -5.37 -10.96
N SER A 126 -1.49 -4.28 -10.38
CA SER A 126 -2.82 -4.29 -9.75
C SER A 126 -3.94 -4.58 -10.73
N GLY A 127 -3.87 -4.05 -11.95
CA GLY A 127 -4.84 -4.36 -13.00
C GLY A 127 -4.75 -5.81 -13.47
N LEU A 128 -3.54 -6.37 -13.59
CA LEU A 128 -3.35 -7.78 -13.91
C LEU A 128 -3.98 -8.69 -12.84
N TYR A 129 -3.75 -8.39 -11.56
CA TYR A 129 -4.38 -9.12 -10.46
C TYR A 129 -5.89 -9.00 -10.49
N ALA A 130 -6.42 -7.80 -10.68
CA ALA A 130 -7.86 -7.54 -10.77
C ALA A 130 -8.49 -8.32 -11.93
N GLN A 131 -7.93 -8.22 -13.14
CA GLN A 131 -8.42 -8.95 -14.30
C GLN A 131 -8.39 -10.46 -14.06
N THR A 132 -7.28 -10.98 -13.52
CA THR A 132 -7.12 -12.43 -13.28
C THR A 132 -8.11 -12.95 -12.22
N MET A 133 -8.38 -12.17 -11.17
CA MET A 133 -9.38 -12.55 -10.17
C MET A 133 -10.81 -12.44 -10.72
N ALA A 134 -11.07 -11.51 -11.65
CA ALA A 134 -12.34 -11.45 -12.33
C ALA A 134 -12.58 -12.65 -13.26
N GLU A 135 -11.55 -13.16 -13.93
CA GLU A 135 -11.63 -14.44 -14.69
C GLU A 135 -11.99 -15.65 -13.82
N ARG A 136 -11.82 -15.52 -12.50
CA ARG A 136 -12.09 -16.54 -11.48
C ARG A 136 -13.42 -16.33 -10.74
N GLY A 137 -14.26 -15.41 -11.23
CA GLY A 137 -15.64 -15.24 -10.78
C GLY A 137 -15.86 -14.15 -9.73
N PHE A 138 -14.90 -13.28 -9.46
CA PHE A 138 -15.08 -12.11 -8.59
C PHE A 138 -15.40 -10.85 -9.42
N LEU A 139 -16.12 -9.89 -8.85
CA LEU A 139 -16.10 -8.53 -9.38
C LEU A 139 -14.87 -7.83 -8.76
N THR A 140 -14.05 -7.19 -9.59
CA THR A 140 -12.82 -6.59 -9.07
C THR A 140 -12.66 -5.14 -9.51
N ILE A 141 -11.96 -4.36 -8.71
CA ILE A 141 -11.59 -2.99 -9.02
C ILE A 141 -10.10 -2.79 -8.78
N ALA A 142 -9.36 -2.27 -9.77
CA ALA A 142 -8.01 -1.76 -9.61
C ALA A 142 -8.02 -0.25 -9.70
N PHE A 143 -7.46 0.46 -8.72
CA PHE A 143 -7.51 1.92 -8.68
C PHE A 143 -6.12 2.54 -8.62
N ASP A 144 -6.00 3.75 -9.19
CA ASP A 144 -4.86 4.61 -8.93
C ASP A 144 -5.01 5.28 -7.56
N PRO A 145 -3.95 5.30 -6.75
CA PRO A 145 -3.98 6.04 -5.49
C PRO A 145 -4.21 7.53 -5.66
N SER A 146 -4.70 8.18 -4.62
CA SER A 146 -4.71 9.64 -4.53
C SER A 146 -3.39 10.24 -5.00
N PHE A 147 -3.43 11.31 -5.74
CA PHE A 147 -2.30 12.09 -6.27
C PHE A 147 -1.49 11.42 -7.39
N THR A 148 -1.83 10.22 -7.83
CA THR A 148 -1.05 9.47 -8.83
C THR A 148 -1.91 8.98 -9.99
N GLY A 149 -1.27 8.56 -11.08
CA GLY A 149 -1.96 8.01 -12.23
C GLY A 149 -3.01 8.95 -12.81
N GLU A 150 -4.20 8.41 -13.07
CA GLU A 150 -5.37 9.17 -13.52
C GLU A 150 -6.22 9.72 -12.37
N SER A 151 -5.94 9.35 -11.10
CA SER A 151 -6.63 9.87 -9.93
C SER A 151 -6.31 11.34 -9.68
N GLY A 152 -7.24 12.01 -9.02
CA GLY A 152 -7.16 13.43 -8.67
C GLY A 152 -6.22 13.74 -7.51
N GLY A 153 -6.39 14.93 -7.01
CA GLY A 153 -5.60 15.48 -5.92
C GLY A 153 -4.41 16.32 -6.38
N SER A 154 -4.13 17.37 -5.64
CA SER A 154 -3.03 18.32 -5.83
C SER A 154 -2.30 18.45 -4.49
N VAL A 155 -1.02 18.36 -4.49
CA VAL A 155 0.02 18.25 -5.51
C VAL A 155 0.17 16.81 -6.01
N ARG A 156 0.65 16.62 -7.25
CA ARG A 156 0.83 15.27 -7.84
C ARG A 156 2.02 14.54 -7.21
N ASP A 157 1.98 13.21 -7.29
CA ASP A 157 3.01 12.28 -6.84
C ASP A 157 3.35 12.43 -5.35
N VAL A 158 2.33 12.60 -4.55
CA VAL A 158 2.41 12.59 -3.08
C VAL A 158 2.12 11.20 -2.55
N ALA A 159 2.96 10.72 -1.65
CA ALA A 159 2.69 9.51 -0.86
C ALA A 159 2.23 9.91 0.54
N SER A 160 1.13 9.33 1.01
CA SER A 160 0.64 9.48 2.37
C SER A 160 0.00 8.19 2.81
N LEU A 161 0.58 7.51 3.81
CA LEU A 161 0.06 6.21 4.26
C LEU A 161 -1.34 6.31 4.85
N ASP A 162 -1.71 7.43 5.47
CA ASP A 162 -3.06 7.69 5.97
C ASP A 162 -4.06 7.82 4.81
N ILE A 163 -3.79 8.70 3.84
CA ILE A 163 -4.67 8.90 2.69
C ILE A 163 -4.73 7.65 1.82
N ASN A 164 -3.59 6.96 1.63
CA ASN A 164 -3.58 5.74 0.82
C ASN A 164 -4.29 4.56 1.51
N THR A 165 -4.31 4.48 2.84
CA THR A 165 -5.19 3.54 3.56
C THR A 165 -6.65 3.86 3.29
N GLU A 166 -7.03 5.13 3.39
CA GLU A 166 -8.38 5.60 3.08
C GLU A 166 -8.81 5.32 1.63
N ASP A 167 -7.88 5.32 0.67
CA ASP A 167 -8.18 5.00 -0.73
C ASP A 167 -8.73 3.56 -0.88
N PHE A 168 -8.28 2.58 -0.04
CA PHE A 168 -8.90 1.26 0.02
C PHE A 168 -10.31 1.31 0.60
N SER A 169 -10.51 2.00 1.72
CA SER A 169 -11.85 2.17 2.32
C SER A 169 -12.82 2.84 1.35
N ALA A 170 -12.37 3.82 0.55
CA ALA A 170 -13.16 4.44 -0.50
C ALA A 170 -13.52 3.47 -1.64
N ALA A 171 -12.62 2.55 -2.01
CA ALA A 171 -12.95 1.49 -2.96
C ALA A 171 -13.98 0.51 -2.37
N VAL A 172 -13.93 0.23 -1.07
CA VAL A 172 -14.96 -0.56 -0.35
C VAL A 172 -16.30 0.19 -0.33
N ASP A 173 -16.30 1.52 -0.14
CA ASP A 173 -17.52 2.35 -0.25
C ASP A 173 -18.15 2.20 -1.63
N TYR A 174 -17.36 2.37 -2.69
CA TYR A 174 -17.82 2.22 -4.06
C TYR A 174 -18.41 0.83 -4.32
N LEU A 175 -17.67 -0.23 -3.95
CA LEU A 175 -18.14 -1.61 -4.14
C LEU A 175 -19.40 -1.92 -3.35
N SER A 176 -19.50 -1.45 -2.11
CA SER A 176 -20.67 -1.67 -1.23
C SER A 176 -21.95 -1.04 -1.76
N ASN A 177 -21.84 -0.02 -2.61
CA ASN A 177 -22.98 0.69 -3.20
C ASN A 177 -23.34 0.19 -4.62
N ARG A 178 -22.64 -0.80 -5.16
CA ARG A 178 -22.98 -1.40 -6.46
C ARG A 178 -24.11 -2.41 -6.33
N ALA A 179 -25.02 -2.38 -7.28
CA ALA A 179 -26.16 -3.30 -7.31
C ALA A 179 -25.77 -4.77 -7.58
N ASP A 180 -24.63 -4.98 -8.26
CA ASP A 180 -24.09 -6.29 -8.65
C ASP A 180 -23.01 -6.84 -7.68
N VAL A 181 -22.84 -6.21 -6.51
CA VAL A 181 -21.91 -6.65 -5.45
C VAL A 181 -22.69 -7.10 -4.21
N ASN A 182 -22.19 -8.16 -3.56
CA ASN A 182 -22.60 -8.52 -2.21
C ASN A 182 -21.75 -7.69 -1.21
N PRO A 183 -22.34 -6.71 -0.51
CA PRO A 183 -21.59 -5.83 0.39
C PRO A 183 -21.00 -6.56 1.63
N ASP A 184 -21.49 -7.76 1.93
CA ASP A 184 -20.97 -8.61 3.00
C ASP A 184 -19.82 -9.53 2.54
N ALA A 185 -19.40 -9.44 1.28
CA ALA A 185 -18.39 -10.29 0.65
C ALA A 185 -17.35 -9.45 -0.12
N ILE A 186 -16.72 -8.51 0.58
CA ILE A 186 -15.69 -7.63 -0.01
C ILE A 186 -14.33 -7.96 0.61
N GLY A 187 -13.34 -8.23 -0.25
CA GLY A 187 -11.95 -8.42 0.10
C GLY A 187 -11.04 -7.39 -0.53
N ILE A 188 -9.78 -7.37 -0.10
CA ILE A 188 -8.76 -6.49 -0.66
C ILE A 188 -7.47 -7.23 -0.97
N ILE A 189 -6.73 -6.78 -2.01
CA ILE A 189 -5.39 -7.23 -2.34
C ILE A 189 -4.45 -6.02 -2.39
N GLY A 190 -3.41 -6.04 -1.57
CA GLY A 190 -2.32 -5.08 -1.65
C GLY A 190 -1.03 -5.71 -2.15
N ILE A 191 -0.34 -5.06 -3.10
CA ILE A 191 0.89 -5.53 -3.72
C ILE A 191 2.06 -4.62 -3.31
N CYS A 192 3.19 -5.18 -2.91
CA CYS A 192 4.38 -4.43 -2.50
C CYS A 192 4.08 -3.50 -1.29
N GLY A 193 4.38 -2.21 -1.34
CA GLY A 193 4.03 -1.26 -0.28
C GLY A 193 2.53 -1.19 0.02
N TRP A 194 1.70 -1.47 -0.97
CA TRP A 194 0.25 -1.57 -0.79
C TRP A 194 -0.17 -2.83 -0.02
N GLY A 195 0.69 -3.85 0.08
CA GLY A 195 0.47 -4.99 0.98
C GLY A 195 0.44 -4.57 2.46
N GLY A 196 1.36 -3.70 2.87
CA GLY A 196 1.33 -3.11 4.21
C GLY A 196 0.15 -2.19 4.43
N ILE A 197 -0.21 -1.38 3.41
CA ILE A 197 -1.41 -0.51 3.44
C ILE A 197 -2.69 -1.35 3.52
N ALA A 198 -2.81 -2.47 2.82
CA ALA A 198 -3.96 -3.37 2.91
C ALA A 198 -4.11 -3.99 4.30
N ILE A 199 -3.00 -4.37 4.95
CA ILE A 199 -3.03 -4.81 6.36
C ILE A 199 -3.52 -3.67 7.26
N ASN A 200 -3.04 -2.44 7.05
CA ASN A 200 -3.49 -1.29 7.83
C ASN A 200 -4.98 -0.98 7.60
N ASP A 201 -5.46 -1.07 6.36
CA ASP A 201 -6.88 -0.87 6.05
C ASP A 201 -7.75 -1.96 6.71
N ALA A 202 -7.32 -3.22 6.72
CA ALA A 202 -8.02 -4.30 7.42
C ALA A 202 -8.10 -4.11 8.96
N VAL A 203 -7.22 -3.29 9.55
CA VAL A 203 -7.34 -2.83 10.94
C VAL A 203 -8.45 -1.79 11.07
N MET A 204 -8.55 -0.88 10.09
CA MET A 204 -9.40 0.32 10.17
C MET A 204 -10.80 0.07 9.63
N ASP A 205 -10.95 -0.67 8.52
CA ASP A 205 -12.24 -0.92 7.87
C ASP A 205 -12.79 -2.31 8.22
N THR A 206 -13.78 -2.33 9.09
CA THR A 206 -14.43 -3.57 9.53
C THR A 206 -15.31 -4.25 8.48
N ARG A 207 -15.54 -3.60 7.35
CA ARG A 207 -16.27 -4.17 6.20
C ARG A 207 -15.41 -5.09 5.36
N VAL A 208 -14.09 -4.97 5.42
CA VAL A 208 -13.14 -5.87 4.76
C VAL A 208 -13.21 -7.26 5.38
N LYS A 209 -13.64 -8.27 4.59
CA LYS A 209 -13.87 -9.64 5.07
C LYS A 209 -12.66 -10.55 4.90
N ALA A 210 -11.77 -10.25 3.95
CA ALA A 210 -10.55 -11.01 3.71
C ALA A 210 -9.49 -10.12 3.07
N THR A 211 -8.22 -10.29 3.44
CA THR A 211 -7.10 -9.48 2.97
C THR A 211 -5.97 -10.35 2.44
N VAL A 212 -5.47 -10.02 1.25
CA VAL A 212 -4.23 -10.59 0.70
C VAL A 212 -3.17 -9.50 0.62
N ALA A 213 -2.03 -9.73 1.25
CA ALA A 213 -0.85 -8.88 1.16
C ALA A 213 0.26 -9.65 0.44
N THR A 214 0.53 -9.31 -0.82
CA THR A 214 1.53 -10.01 -1.63
C THR A 214 2.80 -9.20 -1.77
N THR A 215 3.95 -9.87 -1.59
CA THR A 215 5.28 -9.25 -1.67
C THR A 215 5.38 -7.93 -0.92
N MET A 216 4.75 -7.86 0.27
CA MET A 216 4.50 -6.62 0.98
C MET A 216 5.78 -5.91 1.48
N TYR A 217 5.66 -4.60 1.63
CA TYR A 217 6.59 -3.76 2.39
C TYR A 217 5.88 -3.09 3.56
N ASP A 218 6.60 -2.93 4.65
CA ASP A 218 6.31 -1.89 5.62
C ASP A 218 7.03 -0.60 5.20
N MET A 219 6.29 0.29 4.55
CA MET A 219 6.82 1.55 4.02
C MET A 219 7.29 2.51 5.13
N HIS A 220 6.70 2.43 6.31
CA HIS A 220 7.18 3.14 7.49
C HIS A 220 8.55 2.61 7.93
N ARG A 221 8.67 1.30 8.14
CA ARG A 221 9.90 0.66 8.62
C ARG A 221 11.07 0.87 7.66
N VAL A 222 10.86 0.65 6.36
CA VAL A 222 11.95 0.85 5.39
C VAL A 222 12.41 2.32 5.32
N THR A 223 11.50 3.26 5.48
CA THR A 223 11.84 4.69 5.50
C THR A 223 12.57 5.08 6.79
N ALA A 224 12.12 4.55 7.93
CA ALA A 224 12.66 4.90 9.24
C ALA A 224 13.98 4.20 9.56
N ASN A 225 14.16 2.95 9.11
CA ASN A 225 15.24 2.07 9.52
C ASN A 225 16.16 1.64 8.37
N GLY A 226 15.81 1.97 7.11
CA GLY A 226 16.51 1.46 5.93
C GLY A 226 16.25 -0.03 5.65
N TYR A 227 16.84 -0.54 4.58
CA TYR A 227 16.78 -1.98 4.28
C TYR A 227 17.51 -2.78 5.36
N PHE A 228 16.90 -3.89 5.78
CA PHE A 228 17.42 -4.78 6.83
C PHE A 228 17.68 -4.06 8.16
N ASP A 229 16.95 -2.96 8.40
CA ASP A 229 17.11 -2.09 9.58
C ASP A 229 18.55 -1.57 9.79
N ALA A 230 19.29 -1.41 8.68
CA ALA A 230 20.70 -1.01 8.72
C ALA A 230 20.94 0.40 9.31
N ASN A 231 19.91 1.26 9.28
CA ASN A 231 19.91 2.63 9.78
C ASN A 231 18.95 2.83 10.97
N ASP A 232 18.63 1.76 11.72
CA ASP A 232 17.74 1.87 12.88
C ASP A 232 18.45 2.52 14.09
N ASN A 233 18.67 3.81 13.97
CA ASN A 233 19.21 4.64 15.04
C ASN A 233 18.64 6.06 14.94
N GLU A 234 18.73 6.81 16.06
CA GLU A 234 18.13 8.14 16.17
C GLU A 234 18.86 9.16 15.29
N GLU A 235 20.19 9.09 15.23
CA GLU A 235 21.04 10.04 14.49
C GLU A 235 20.73 10.01 12.99
N ASP A 236 20.65 8.83 12.38
CA ASP A 236 20.32 8.68 10.95
C ASP A 236 18.90 9.15 10.66
N ARG A 237 17.94 8.80 11.52
CA ARG A 237 16.55 9.29 11.38
C ARG A 237 16.45 10.81 11.54
N TYR A 238 17.22 11.40 12.46
CA TYR A 238 17.25 12.86 12.62
C TYR A 238 17.87 13.54 11.41
N ALA A 239 18.99 13.04 10.90
CA ALA A 239 19.66 13.58 9.72
C ALA A 239 18.76 13.52 8.49
N ALA A 240 18.06 12.41 8.27
CA ALA A 240 17.12 12.25 7.16
C ALA A 240 15.94 13.23 7.28
N LYS A 241 15.30 13.33 8.46
CA LYS A 241 14.21 14.29 8.70
C LYS A 241 14.68 15.72 8.52
N LYS A 242 15.89 16.05 8.98
CA LYS A 242 16.49 17.39 8.78
C LYS A 242 16.62 17.71 7.30
N ALA A 243 17.18 16.80 6.49
CA ALA A 243 17.33 17.00 5.05
C ALA A 243 15.98 17.21 4.34
N LEU A 244 14.94 16.47 4.76
CA LEU A 244 13.58 16.64 4.23
C LEU A 244 12.98 18.01 4.62
N ASN A 245 13.22 18.48 5.85
CA ASN A 245 12.75 19.79 6.28
C ASN A 245 13.50 20.94 5.61
N ASP A 246 14.81 20.78 5.37
CA ASP A 246 15.59 21.73 4.58
C ASP A 246 15.02 21.82 3.14
N GLN A 247 14.66 20.66 2.53
CA GLN A 247 14.02 20.61 1.21
C GLN A 247 12.65 21.31 1.23
N ARG A 248 11.81 21.10 2.26
CA ARG A 248 10.53 21.83 2.37
C ARG A 248 10.71 23.34 2.37
N THR A 249 11.74 23.83 3.03
CA THR A 249 12.06 25.27 3.05
C THR A 249 12.44 25.78 1.66
N ILE A 250 13.18 24.98 0.89
CA ILE A 250 13.56 25.31 -0.50
C ILE A 250 12.32 25.28 -1.39
N ASP A 251 11.51 24.23 -1.31
CA ASP A 251 10.29 24.05 -2.09
C ASP A 251 9.31 25.20 -1.85
N TYR A 252 9.09 25.57 -0.60
CA TYR A 252 8.22 26.71 -0.23
C TYR A 252 8.71 28.02 -0.84
N ARG A 253 10.03 28.30 -0.73
CA ARG A 253 10.64 29.54 -1.26
C ARG A 253 10.49 29.64 -2.78
N ASN A 254 10.64 28.51 -3.47
CA ASN A 254 10.66 28.45 -4.93
C ASN A 254 9.27 28.15 -5.53
N SER A 255 8.27 27.89 -4.71
CA SER A 255 6.95 27.37 -5.15
C SER A 255 7.08 26.14 -6.03
N THR A 256 7.94 25.19 -5.62
CA THR A 256 8.26 23.94 -6.32
C THR A 256 8.05 22.73 -5.42
N TYR A 257 8.13 21.55 -6.01
CA TYR A 257 8.14 20.27 -5.30
C TYR A 257 9.24 19.39 -5.89
N ALA A 258 10.34 19.26 -5.17
CA ALA A 258 11.46 18.44 -5.60
C ALA A 258 11.05 16.96 -5.68
N LYS A 259 11.48 16.27 -6.73
CA LYS A 259 11.27 14.84 -6.93
C LYS A 259 12.38 14.02 -6.27
N ALA A 260 12.02 12.83 -5.79
CA ALA A 260 12.96 11.89 -5.17
C ALA A 260 13.75 11.07 -6.22
N GLY A 261 13.31 11.07 -7.47
CA GLY A 261 13.75 10.13 -8.49
C GLY A 261 12.90 8.86 -8.49
N GLY A 262 12.70 8.27 -9.67
CA GLY A 262 12.06 6.96 -9.83
C GLY A 262 13.04 5.81 -9.61
N VAL A 263 12.73 4.64 -10.18
CA VAL A 263 13.71 3.56 -10.23
C VAL A 263 14.92 4.02 -11.07
N ILE A 264 16.12 3.68 -10.57
CA ILE A 264 17.38 4.15 -11.15
C ILE A 264 17.49 3.78 -12.64
N ASP A 265 17.88 4.76 -13.46
CA ASP A 265 18.16 4.60 -14.87
C ASP A 265 19.16 5.71 -15.32
N PRO A 266 20.32 5.38 -15.91
CA PRO A 266 20.79 4.05 -16.31
C PRO A 266 21.13 3.14 -15.10
N LEU A 267 20.96 1.82 -15.31
CA LEU A 267 21.27 0.81 -14.31
C LEU A 267 22.80 0.71 -14.10
N PRO A 268 23.33 0.86 -12.86
CA PRO A 268 24.74 0.61 -12.57
C PRO A 268 25.13 -0.87 -12.81
N GLU A 269 26.36 -1.10 -13.28
CA GLU A 269 26.86 -2.46 -13.58
C GLU A 269 26.90 -3.35 -12.35
N ASP A 270 27.28 -2.79 -11.20
CA ASP A 270 27.40 -3.45 -9.90
C ASP A 270 26.11 -3.41 -9.06
N ALA A 271 24.98 -2.98 -9.65
CA ALA A 271 23.72 -2.90 -8.93
C ALA A 271 23.34 -4.25 -8.29
N PRO A 272 22.84 -4.25 -7.05
CA PRO A 272 22.28 -5.45 -6.40
C PRO A 272 21.15 -6.07 -7.24
N GLN A 273 20.94 -7.40 -7.11
CA GLN A 273 19.96 -8.11 -7.92
C GLN A 273 18.55 -7.48 -7.82
N PHE A 274 18.09 -7.11 -6.64
CA PHE A 274 16.77 -6.50 -6.48
C PHE A 274 16.63 -5.16 -7.20
N VAL A 275 17.71 -4.38 -7.32
CA VAL A 275 17.72 -3.13 -8.10
C VAL A 275 17.60 -3.44 -9.59
N LYS A 276 18.29 -4.49 -10.08
CA LYS A 276 18.16 -4.99 -11.45
C LYS A 276 16.73 -5.47 -11.73
N ASP A 277 16.12 -6.16 -10.78
CA ASP A 277 14.74 -6.65 -10.90
C ASP A 277 13.72 -5.49 -10.99
N TYR A 278 13.88 -4.43 -10.18
CA TYR A 278 13.05 -3.23 -10.27
C TYR A 278 13.26 -2.47 -11.57
N HIS A 279 14.52 -2.31 -12.01
CA HIS A 279 14.82 -1.69 -13.29
C HIS A 279 14.17 -2.47 -14.44
N ALA A 280 14.31 -3.81 -14.45
CA ALA A 280 13.72 -4.66 -15.46
C ALA A 280 12.20 -4.53 -15.53
N TYR A 281 11.51 -4.31 -14.39
CA TYR A 281 10.08 -4.09 -14.39
C TYR A 281 9.72 -2.64 -14.80
N TYR A 282 10.25 -1.62 -14.13
CA TYR A 282 9.77 -0.24 -14.29
C TYR A 282 10.38 0.52 -15.46
N LYS A 283 11.55 0.10 -15.99
CA LYS A 283 12.30 0.84 -17.01
C LYS A 283 12.39 0.12 -18.35
N THR A 284 11.72 -1.02 -18.49
CA THR A 284 11.65 -1.78 -19.76
C THR A 284 10.19 -2.03 -20.17
N GLU A 285 9.98 -2.57 -21.37
CA GLU A 285 8.67 -2.93 -21.91
C GLU A 285 7.89 -3.91 -21.03
N ARG A 286 8.56 -4.59 -20.08
CA ARG A 286 7.91 -5.53 -19.16
C ARG A 286 6.82 -4.85 -18.32
N GLY A 287 7.05 -3.65 -17.84
CA GLY A 287 6.11 -3.01 -16.94
C GLY A 287 6.23 -1.48 -16.90
N TYR A 288 7.01 -0.85 -17.80
CA TYR A 288 7.06 0.60 -17.90
C TYR A 288 5.66 1.17 -18.18
N HIS A 289 5.31 2.22 -17.47
CA HIS A 289 4.09 2.99 -17.76
C HIS A 289 4.31 4.49 -17.60
N ALA A 290 3.79 5.26 -18.55
CA ALA A 290 4.02 6.72 -18.62
C ALA A 290 3.47 7.48 -17.40
N ARG A 291 2.45 6.96 -16.72
CA ARG A 291 1.87 7.55 -15.51
C ARG A 291 2.43 6.99 -14.20
N SER A 292 3.25 5.94 -14.25
CA SER A 292 3.84 5.33 -13.06
C SER A 292 4.91 6.22 -12.46
N VAL A 293 4.81 6.50 -11.17
CA VAL A 293 5.78 7.28 -10.39
C VAL A 293 7.17 6.64 -10.45
N ASN A 294 7.25 5.30 -10.29
CA ASN A 294 8.51 4.58 -10.32
C ASN A 294 9.14 4.51 -11.72
N SER A 295 8.32 4.52 -12.77
CA SER A 295 8.82 4.53 -14.14
C SER A 295 9.38 5.89 -14.58
N ASN A 296 9.08 6.96 -13.86
CA ASN A 296 9.42 8.35 -14.19
C ASN A 296 10.21 9.02 -13.06
N ASP A 297 9.85 10.24 -12.66
CA ASP A 297 10.64 11.12 -11.79
C ASP A 297 10.51 10.81 -10.28
N GLY A 298 9.67 9.83 -9.92
CA GLY A 298 9.48 9.43 -8.54
C GLY A 298 8.51 10.34 -7.75
N TRP A 299 8.44 10.06 -6.47
CA TRP A 299 7.58 10.78 -5.53
C TRP A 299 8.07 12.21 -5.26
N ASN A 300 7.19 13.07 -4.83
CA ASN A 300 7.62 14.29 -4.15
C ASN A 300 8.48 13.92 -2.95
N LYS A 301 9.71 14.44 -2.93
CA LYS A 301 10.77 14.07 -1.98
C LYS A 301 10.30 14.18 -0.53
N THR A 302 9.54 15.22 -0.22
CA THR A 302 9.05 15.49 1.14
C THR A 302 7.90 14.58 1.58
N SER A 303 7.33 13.76 0.67
CA SER A 303 6.35 12.72 1.01
C SER A 303 6.89 11.70 2.03
N ALA A 304 8.22 11.49 2.07
CA ALA A 304 8.85 10.62 3.05
C ALA A 304 8.54 11.01 4.51
N LEU A 305 8.21 12.27 4.79
CA LEU A 305 7.78 12.70 6.13
C LEU A 305 6.47 12.03 6.59
N SER A 306 5.55 11.78 5.66
CA SER A 306 4.33 11.01 5.96
C SER A 306 4.66 9.55 6.29
N LEU A 307 5.62 8.96 5.57
CA LEU A 307 6.05 7.57 5.83
C LEU A 307 6.69 7.44 7.22
N TYR A 308 7.47 8.41 7.67
CA TYR A 308 8.00 8.47 9.05
C TYR A 308 6.90 8.57 10.11
N ASN A 309 5.78 9.21 9.79
CA ASN A 309 4.76 9.57 10.77
C ASN A 309 3.69 8.49 10.99
N THR A 310 3.63 7.46 10.13
CA THR A 310 2.50 6.53 10.07
C THR A 310 2.96 5.07 10.21
N PRO A 311 3.06 4.51 11.44
CA PRO A 311 3.40 3.10 11.65
C PRO A 311 2.20 2.20 11.36
N ILE A 312 2.12 1.67 10.11
CA ILE A 312 0.95 0.97 9.57
C ILE A 312 0.65 -0.40 10.20
N LEU A 313 1.60 -1.05 10.86
CA LEU A 313 1.37 -2.36 11.47
C LEU A 313 1.08 -2.31 12.98
N ALA A 314 0.86 -1.12 13.54
CA ALA A 314 0.75 -0.93 14.99
C ALA A 314 -0.31 -1.83 15.66
N TYR A 315 -1.46 -2.00 15.01
CA TYR A 315 -2.59 -2.77 15.51
C TYR A 315 -2.93 -4.01 14.64
N ALA A 316 -1.97 -4.52 13.87
CA ALA A 316 -2.21 -5.65 12.97
C ALA A 316 -2.64 -6.93 13.71
N ASP A 317 -2.24 -7.10 14.98
CA ASP A 317 -2.65 -8.19 15.86
C ASP A 317 -4.15 -8.14 16.30
N GLU A 318 -4.83 -7.02 16.04
CA GLU A 318 -6.25 -6.86 16.34
C GLU A 318 -7.18 -7.24 15.17
N ILE A 319 -6.65 -7.48 13.97
CA ILE A 319 -7.43 -7.84 12.78
C ILE A 319 -8.20 -9.14 13.03
N ARG A 320 -9.53 -9.06 12.94
CA ARG A 320 -10.42 -10.20 13.17
C ARG A 320 -10.63 -11.07 11.94
N THR A 321 -10.53 -10.47 10.76
CA THR A 321 -10.80 -11.13 9.49
C THR A 321 -9.56 -11.92 9.00
N PRO A 322 -9.75 -12.93 8.13
CA PRO A 322 -8.65 -13.68 7.54
C PRO A 322 -7.65 -12.81 6.78
N VAL A 323 -6.36 -13.10 6.95
CA VAL A 323 -5.26 -12.45 6.22
C VAL A 323 -4.32 -13.50 5.65
N LEU A 324 -4.05 -13.43 4.36
CA LEU A 324 -3.04 -14.22 3.66
C LEU A 324 -1.88 -13.32 3.25
N VAL A 325 -0.71 -13.55 3.82
CA VAL A 325 0.54 -12.90 3.44
C VAL A 325 1.30 -13.79 2.47
N ILE A 326 1.72 -13.26 1.32
CA ILE A 326 2.45 -13.98 0.29
C ILE A 326 3.77 -13.27 0.01
N HIS A 327 4.90 -14.01 -0.05
CA HIS A 327 6.18 -13.42 -0.43
C HIS A 327 7.04 -14.40 -1.22
N GLY A 328 7.96 -13.88 -2.04
CA GLY A 328 8.93 -14.69 -2.76
C GLY A 328 10.09 -15.14 -1.85
N GLU A 329 10.52 -16.39 -1.99
CA GLU A 329 11.62 -16.97 -1.21
C GLU A 329 12.92 -16.17 -1.37
N ASN A 330 13.23 -15.74 -2.61
CA ASN A 330 14.45 -15.02 -2.95
C ASN A 330 14.28 -13.48 -2.92
N ALA A 331 13.15 -12.99 -2.43
CA ALA A 331 12.91 -11.56 -2.35
C ALA A 331 13.73 -10.94 -1.19
N HIS A 332 14.49 -9.89 -1.49
CA HIS A 332 15.24 -9.12 -0.49
C HIS A 332 14.35 -8.52 0.60
N SER A 333 13.07 -8.33 0.31
CA SER A 333 12.05 -7.73 1.17
C SER A 333 11.25 -8.76 2.00
N ARG A 334 11.58 -10.07 1.94
CA ARG A 334 10.82 -11.14 2.58
C ARG A 334 10.64 -10.92 4.09
N TYR A 335 11.63 -10.34 4.75
CA TYR A 335 11.62 -10.07 6.19
C TYR A 335 10.48 -9.13 6.62
N PHE A 336 9.97 -8.27 5.74
CA PHE A 336 8.78 -7.44 6.05
C PHE A 336 7.53 -8.31 6.21
N SER A 337 7.33 -9.28 5.31
CA SER A 337 6.19 -10.21 5.40
C SER A 337 6.30 -11.15 6.60
N GLU A 338 7.50 -11.61 6.92
CA GLU A 338 7.73 -12.46 8.09
C GLU A 338 7.42 -11.69 9.38
N ALA A 339 7.90 -10.46 9.52
CA ALA A 339 7.62 -9.60 10.66
C ALA A 339 6.13 -9.21 10.75
N ALA A 340 5.48 -8.92 9.61
CA ALA A 340 4.04 -8.65 9.58
C ALA A 340 3.24 -9.89 10.02
N TYR A 341 3.61 -11.07 9.56
CA TYR A 341 2.95 -12.32 9.97
C TYR A 341 3.15 -12.62 11.47
N GLU A 342 4.36 -12.39 12.00
CA GLU A 342 4.63 -12.50 13.44
C GLU A 342 3.71 -11.55 14.22
N LYS A 343 3.58 -10.30 13.80
CA LYS A 343 2.68 -9.33 14.43
C LYS A 343 1.21 -9.76 14.31
N LEU A 344 0.75 -10.17 13.14
CA LEU A 344 -0.62 -10.65 12.89
C LEU A 344 -0.99 -11.85 13.79
N THR A 345 -0.01 -12.73 14.07
CA THR A 345 -0.23 -13.96 14.86
C THR A 345 0.05 -13.78 16.35
N SER A 346 0.51 -12.64 16.79
CA SER A 346 0.73 -12.35 18.21
C SER A 346 -0.57 -12.06 18.98
N GLY A 347 -1.66 -11.80 18.26
CA GLY A 347 -2.95 -11.44 18.83
C GLY A 347 -3.96 -12.60 18.97
N LYS A 348 -5.15 -12.24 19.40
CA LYS A 348 -6.24 -13.19 19.68
C LYS A 348 -6.72 -13.96 18.44
N TYR A 349 -6.58 -13.38 17.25
CA TYR A 349 -7.15 -13.89 16.01
C TYR A 349 -6.10 -14.56 15.11
N ALA A 350 -5.03 -15.11 15.68
CA ALA A 350 -3.92 -15.77 14.99
C ALA A 350 -4.35 -16.94 14.08
N ALA A 351 -5.41 -17.65 14.43
CA ALA A 351 -5.82 -18.90 13.78
C ALA A 351 -6.28 -18.74 12.31
N ASN A 352 -6.64 -17.52 11.89
CA ASN A 352 -7.08 -17.23 10.52
C ASN A 352 -6.03 -16.39 9.73
N LYS A 353 -4.77 -16.45 10.13
CA LYS A 353 -3.66 -15.80 9.45
C LYS A 353 -2.79 -16.84 8.78
N GLU A 354 -2.43 -16.57 7.53
CA GLU A 354 -1.62 -17.48 6.73
C GLU A 354 -0.39 -16.76 6.17
N LEU A 355 0.74 -17.46 6.08
CA LEU A 355 1.95 -17.01 5.38
C LEU A 355 2.30 -18.06 4.31
N LEU A 356 2.43 -17.61 3.06
CA LEU A 356 2.89 -18.41 1.94
C LEU A 356 4.22 -17.84 1.39
N ILE A 357 5.28 -18.63 1.46
CA ILE A 357 6.54 -18.32 0.79
C ILE A 357 6.58 -19.08 -0.54
N VAL A 358 6.66 -18.34 -1.65
CA VAL A 358 6.69 -18.89 -3.01
C VAL A 358 8.12 -19.29 -3.36
N PRO A 359 8.41 -20.60 -3.57
CA PRO A 359 9.76 -21.06 -3.83
C PRO A 359 10.39 -20.42 -5.08
N GLY A 360 11.63 -19.99 -4.95
CA GLY A 360 12.43 -19.42 -6.03
C GLY A 360 11.92 -18.11 -6.63
N ALA A 361 10.88 -17.48 -6.05
CA ALA A 361 10.38 -16.21 -6.54
C ALA A 361 11.17 -15.04 -5.95
N SER A 362 11.50 -14.04 -6.79
CA SER A 362 11.98 -12.73 -6.38
C SER A 362 10.79 -11.82 -5.97
N HIS A 363 11.09 -10.58 -5.58
CA HIS A 363 10.04 -9.61 -5.27
C HIS A 363 9.15 -9.29 -6.47
N THR A 364 9.76 -8.96 -7.61
CA THR A 364 9.03 -8.56 -8.83
C THR A 364 8.50 -9.73 -9.65
N ASP A 365 8.90 -10.97 -9.35
CA ASP A 365 8.25 -12.15 -9.92
C ASP A 365 6.77 -12.24 -9.52
N LEU A 366 6.39 -11.67 -8.37
CA LEU A 366 5.00 -11.61 -7.91
C LEU A 366 4.24 -10.38 -8.43
N TYR A 367 4.77 -9.67 -9.44
CA TYR A 367 4.05 -8.59 -10.10
C TYR A 367 3.30 -9.07 -11.35
N ASP A 368 3.92 -9.92 -12.18
CA ASP A 368 3.45 -10.21 -13.53
C ASP A 368 3.82 -11.59 -14.07
N THR A 369 4.44 -12.47 -13.26
CA THR A 369 4.87 -13.79 -13.76
C THR A 369 3.94 -14.92 -13.33
N ALA A 370 4.12 -16.10 -13.95
CA ALA A 370 3.41 -17.33 -13.59
C ALA A 370 3.71 -17.83 -12.16
N LYS A 371 4.65 -17.21 -11.44
CA LYS A 371 4.93 -17.52 -10.03
C LYS A 371 3.89 -16.95 -9.06
N ILE A 372 3.02 -16.02 -9.52
CA ILE A 372 1.93 -15.53 -8.71
C ILE A 372 0.98 -16.68 -8.37
N PRO A 373 0.75 -17.01 -7.09
CA PRO A 373 -0.04 -18.18 -6.71
C PRO A 373 -1.55 -17.88 -6.76
N PHE A 374 -2.06 -17.52 -7.95
CA PHE A 374 -3.46 -17.15 -8.13
C PHE A 374 -4.46 -18.21 -7.66
N ASP A 375 -4.13 -19.50 -7.78
CA ASP A 375 -5.01 -20.56 -7.30
C ASP A 375 -5.15 -20.53 -5.77
N LYS A 376 -4.06 -20.24 -5.04
CA LYS A 376 -4.12 -20.05 -3.58
C LYS A 376 -4.89 -18.80 -3.21
N ILE A 377 -4.69 -17.69 -3.93
CA ILE A 377 -5.44 -16.44 -3.71
C ILE A 377 -6.93 -16.66 -3.94
N THR A 378 -7.28 -17.35 -5.04
CA THR A 378 -8.67 -17.69 -5.36
C THR A 378 -9.31 -18.53 -4.25
N SER A 379 -8.68 -19.65 -3.89
CA SER A 379 -9.19 -20.54 -2.83
C SER A 379 -9.35 -19.84 -1.49
N PHE A 380 -8.43 -18.90 -1.16
CA PHE A 380 -8.52 -18.11 0.05
C PHE A 380 -9.75 -17.20 0.04
N PHE A 381 -10.01 -16.46 -1.04
CA PHE A 381 -11.19 -15.61 -1.14
C PHE A 381 -12.48 -16.42 -1.25
N GLU A 382 -12.49 -17.55 -1.96
CA GLU A 382 -13.65 -18.45 -2.01
C GLU A 382 -14.07 -18.98 -0.64
N ALA A 383 -13.09 -19.28 0.20
CA ALA A 383 -13.35 -19.77 1.55
C ALA A 383 -13.86 -18.67 2.52
N ASN A 384 -13.60 -17.39 2.22
CA ASN A 384 -13.83 -16.30 3.16
C ASN A 384 -14.83 -15.24 2.68
N LEU A 385 -15.20 -15.24 1.39
CA LEU A 385 -16.15 -14.29 0.80
C LEU A 385 -17.43 -14.95 0.25
N LYS A 386 -17.55 -16.28 0.34
CA LYS A 386 -18.73 -17.03 -0.17
C LYS A 386 -19.53 -17.65 0.96
#